data_da0f74c2b021f487b9cf70d41c481083
#
_entry.id   da0f74c2b021f487b9cf70d41c481083
#
_cell.length_a   1.000
_cell.length_b   1.000
_cell.length_c   1.000
_cell.angle_alpha   90.00
_cell.angle_beta   90.00
_cell.angle_gamma   90.00
#
_symmetry.space_group_name_H-M   'P 1'
#
loop_
_entity.id
_entity.type
_entity.pdbx_description
1 polymer ?
#
loop_
_entity_poly.entity_id
_entity_poly.type
_entity_poly.pdbx_seq_one_letter_code
_entity_poly.pdbx_strand_id
1 'polypeptide(L)'
;MEAQVGEYFLKVHRTYLVCIMAIHALEDTLTLINGEELNYATRRKKEILAQLQEKQKKLIEGFAMPYTAKTPEEYHSIYRSFDQMPFAFTDIEMVFNEDRHAVDWIFRYGNEKLAEVEHVPLTGLIGNTFGSIFSNMDDKWLCTYERATLY
;
A
#
# COMPACT_ATOMS: atom_id res chain seq x y z
N MET A 1 13.18 7.02 -23.57
CA MET A 1 11.83 6.43 -23.45
C MET A 1 11.86 4.93 -23.15
N GLU A 2 12.72 4.11 -23.78
CA GLU A 2 12.84 2.67 -23.48
C GLU A 2 13.33 2.35 -22.04
N ALA A 3 14.19 3.16 -21.46
CA ALA A 3 14.71 2.94 -20.10
C ALA A 3 13.64 3.09 -19.00
N GLN A 4 12.67 4.01 -19.16
CA GLN A 4 11.60 4.21 -18.20
C GLN A 4 10.53 3.10 -18.24
N VAL A 5 10.26 2.55 -19.43
CA VAL A 5 9.32 1.43 -19.59
C VAL A 5 9.84 0.18 -18.88
N GLY A 6 11.16 -0.02 -18.82
CA GLY A 6 11.78 -1.17 -18.18
C GLY A 6 11.60 -1.25 -16.65
N GLU A 7 11.33 -0.14 -15.97
CA GLU A 7 11.14 -0.14 -14.51
C GLU A 7 9.79 -0.73 -14.09
N TYR A 8 8.74 -0.49 -14.86
CA TYR A 8 7.38 -0.94 -14.56
C TYR A 8 7.03 -2.31 -15.12
N PHE A 9 7.93 -2.91 -15.92
CA PHE A 9 7.66 -4.18 -16.58
C PHE A 9 8.66 -5.25 -16.19
N LEU A 10 8.17 -6.49 -16.12
CA LEU A 10 8.95 -7.69 -15.82
C LEU A 10 8.83 -8.67 -16.98
N LYS A 11 9.96 -9.15 -17.47
CA LYS A 11 10.01 -10.21 -18.50
C LYS A 11 9.82 -11.57 -17.86
N VAL A 12 8.61 -12.05 -17.84
CA VAL A 12 8.23 -13.34 -17.25
C VAL A 12 8.25 -14.50 -18.26
N HIS A 13 8.17 -14.16 -19.56
CA HIS A 13 8.20 -15.11 -20.66
C HIS A 13 9.02 -14.56 -21.83
N ARG A 14 9.38 -15.43 -22.80
CA ARG A 14 10.17 -15.02 -23.99
C ARG A 14 9.41 -14.03 -24.90
N THR A 15 8.09 -14.09 -24.91
CA THR A 15 7.23 -13.35 -25.83
C THR A 15 6.48 -12.19 -25.23
N TYR A 16 6.44 -12.05 -23.88
CA TYR A 16 5.69 -10.97 -23.24
C TYR A 16 6.34 -10.42 -21.97
N LEU A 17 6.02 -9.19 -21.72
CA LEU A 17 6.34 -8.42 -20.54
C LEU A 17 5.04 -8.21 -19.75
N VAL A 18 5.11 -8.25 -18.43
CA VAL A 18 3.98 -8.00 -17.55
C VAL A 18 4.26 -6.76 -16.71
N CYS A 19 3.30 -5.86 -16.61
CA CYS A 19 3.37 -4.74 -15.69
C CYS A 19 3.41 -5.28 -14.26
N ILE A 20 4.40 -4.88 -13.48
CA ILE A 20 4.56 -5.37 -12.09
C ILE A 20 3.39 -4.97 -11.20
N MET A 21 2.71 -3.87 -11.49
CA MET A 21 1.51 -3.41 -10.78
C MET A 21 0.27 -4.27 -11.10
N ALA A 22 0.29 -5.02 -12.20
CA ALA A 22 -0.79 -5.91 -12.58
C ALA A 22 -0.64 -7.34 -12.02
N ILE A 23 0.49 -7.66 -11.38
CA ILE A 23 0.75 -8.99 -10.83
C ILE A 23 0.06 -9.10 -9.47
N HIS A 24 -0.87 -10.04 -9.35
CA HIS A 24 -1.55 -10.38 -8.10
C HIS A 24 -0.80 -11.46 -7.32
N ALA A 25 -0.41 -12.55 -8.00
CA ALA A 25 0.31 -13.66 -7.38
C ALA A 25 1.27 -14.32 -8.36
N LEU A 26 2.36 -14.91 -7.85
CA LEU A 26 3.33 -15.70 -8.60
C LEU A 26 3.52 -17.05 -7.91
N GLU A 27 2.71 -18.02 -8.30
CA GLU A 27 2.75 -19.38 -7.78
C GLU A 27 3.23 -20.35 -8.87
N ASP A 28 2.44 -21.31 -9.28
CA ASP A 28 2.70 -22.18 -10.43
C ASP A 28 2.35 -21.48 -11.75
N THR A 29 1.38 -20.58 -11.70
CA THR A 29 1.04 -19.59 -12.73
C THR A 29 1.23 -18.18 -12.18
N LEU A 30 1.33 -17.20 -13.08
CA LEU A 30 1.32 -15.79 -12.75
C LEU A 30 -0.13 -15.30 -12.90
N THR A 31 -0.76 -14.92 -11.80
CA THR A 31 -2.12 -14.39 -11.79
C THR A 31 -2.09 -12.87 -11.81
N LEU A 32 -2.88 -12.26 -12.69
CA LEU A 32 -3.05 -10.81 -12.77
C LEU A 32 -4.21 -10.35 -11.89
N ILE A 33 -4.24 -9.04 -11.56
CA ILE A 33 -5.31 -8.43 -10.76
C ILE A 33 -6.72 -8.55 -11.39
N ASN A 34 -6.80 -8.74 -12.71
CA ASN A 34 -8.05 -9.00 -13.43
C ASN A 34 -8.48 -10.48 -13.40
N GLY A 35 -7.71 -11.34 -12.72
CA GLY A 35 -7.95 -12.77 -12.63
C GLY A 35 -7.40 -13.59 -13.80
N GLU A 36 -6.75 -12.96 -14.77
CA GLU A 36 -6.11 -13.67 -15.90
C GLU A 36 -4.87 -14.42 -15.42
N GLU A 37 -4.73 -15.69 -15.83
CA GLU A 37 -3.57 -16.51 -15.53
C GLU A 37 -2.63 -16.59 -16.75
N LEU A 38 -1.36 -16.34 -16.49
CA LEU A 38 -0.31 -16.38 -17.49
C LEU A 38 0.74 -17.46 -17.15
N ASN A 39 1.10 -18.24 -18.16
CA ASN A 39 2.23 -19.15 -18.03
C ASN A 39 3.55 -18.35 -18.05
N TYR A 40 4.45 -18.68 -17.15
CA TYR A 40 5.78 -18.09 -17.10
C TYR A 40 6.87 -19.14 -17.09
N ALA A 41 8.12 -18.72 -17.21
CA ALA A 41 9.27 -19.63 -17.19
C ALA A 41 9.54 -20.15 -15.76
N THR A 42 8.86 -21.21 -15.33
CA THR A 42 8.90 -21.76 -13.95
C THR A 42 10.32 -22.06 -13.47
N ARG A 43 11.24 -22.43 -14.37
CA ARG A 43 12.67 -22.63 -14.06
C ARG A 43 13.35 -21.35 -13.55
N ARG A 44 12.79 -20.19 -13.88
CA ARG A 44 13.27 -18.87 -13.48
C ARG A 44 12.43 -18.25 -12.33
N LYS A 45 11.57 -19.04 -11.68
CA LYS A 45 10.68 -18.54 -10.62
C LYS A 45 11.42 -17.69 -9.58
N LYS A 46 12.54 -18.19 -9.05
CA LYS A 46 13.35 -17.46 -8.05
C LYS A 46 13.90 -16.14 -8.58
N GLU A 47 14.39 -16.14 -9.82
CA GLU A 47 14.93 -14.95 -10.46
C GLU A 47 13.83 -13.91 -10.71
N ILE A 48 12.68 -14.35 -11.25
CA ILE A 48 11.53 -13.51 -11.53
C ILE A 48 10.99 -12.90 -10.22
N LEU A 49 10.88 -13.70 -9.15
CA LEU A 49 10.44 -13.23 -7.85
C LEU A 49 11.40 -12.17 -7.27
N ALA A 50 12.71 -12.42 -7.34
CA ALA A 50 13.70 -11.45 -6.87
C ALA A 50 13.65 -10.14 -7.66
N GLN A 51 13.50 -10.19 -8.99
CA GLN A 51 13.35 -9.01 -9.83
C GLN A 51 12.04 -8.26 -9.54
N LEU A 52 10.95 -8.99 -9.30
CA LEU A 52 9.67 -8.39 -8.91
C LEU A 52 9.80 -7.62 -7.59
N GLN A 53 10.37 -8.24 -6.57
CA GLN A 53 10.58 -7.63 -5.25
C GLN A 53 11.49 -6.40 -5.34
N GLU A 54 12.58 -6.48 -6.12
CA GLU A 54 13.48 -5.33 -6.30
C GLU A 54 12.79 -4.16 -6.99
N LYS A 55 12.02 -4.46 -8.05
CA LYS A 55 11.27 -3.42 -8.78
C LYS A 55 10.16 -2.80 -7.95
N GLN A 56 9.41 -3.61 -7.20
CA GLN A 56 8.39 -3.12 -6.27
C GLN A 56 9.02 -2.23 -5.18
N LYS A 57 10.17 -2.65 -4.63
CA LYS A 57 10.91 -1.82 -3.65
C LYS A 57 11.30 -0.47 -4.23
N LYS A 58 11.86 -0.43 -5.45
CA LYS A 58 12.24 0.83 -6.13
C LYS A 58 11.03 1.72 -6.41
N LEU A 59 9.88 1.13 -6.78
CA LEU A 59 8.65 1.88 -6.95
C LEU A 59 8.20 2.52 -5.64
N ILE A 60 8.16 1.76 -4.57
CA ILE A 60 7.77 2.27 -3.23
C ILE A 60 8.73 3.41 -2.82
N GLU A 61 10.04 3.23 -2.99
CA GLU A 61 11.05 4.25 -2.71
C GLU A 61 10.90 5.49 -3.62
N GLY A 62 10.50 5.31 -4.88
CA GLY A 62 10.27 6.39 -5.85
C GLY A 62 8.96 7.14 -5.64
N PHE A 63 7.95 6.48 -5.09
CA PHE A 63 6.68 7.08 -4.64
C PHE A 63 6.73 7.58 -3.21
N ALA A 64 7.81 7.30 -2.46
CA ALA A 64 8.01 7.97 -1.18
C ALA A 64 7.99 9.47 -1.45
N MET A 65 6.85 10.08 -1.15
CA MET A 65 6.67 11.52 -1.31
C MET A 65 7.84 12.21 -0.63
N PRO A 66 8.45 13.24 -1.23
CA PRO A 66 9.54 13.99 -0.61
C PRO A 66 9.12 14.68 0.70
N TYR A 67 7.87 14.53 1.08
CA TYR A 67 7.24 14.95 2.32
C TYR A 67 6.70 13.75 3.08
N THR A 68 7.55 12.98 3.71
CA THR A 68 7.13 12.17 4.85
C THR A 68 7.06 13.09 6.06
N ALA A 69 5.87 13.57 6.35
CA ALA A 69 5.60 14.17 7.64
C ALA A 69 6.01 13.14 8.72
N LYS A 70 6.76 13.57 9.73
CA LYS A 70 7.26 12.69 10.79
C LYS A 70 6.59 12.97 12.12
N THR A 71 6.00 14.15 12.25
CA THR A 71 5.33 14.58 13.48
C THR A 71 3.85 14.87 13.22
N PRO A 72 2.99 14.79 14.26
CA PRO A 72 1.58 15.16 14.14
C PRO A 72 1.38 16.61 13.62
N GLU A 73 2.26 17.53 13.99
CA GLU A 73 2.20 18.94 13.57
C GLU A 73 2.50 19.07 12.06
N GLU A 74 3.44 18.31 11.54
CA GLU A 74 3.75 18.27 10.11
C GLU A 74 2.56 17.70 9.31
N TYR A 75 1.95 16.61 9.77
CA TYR A 75 0.75 16.06 9.16
C TYR A 75 -0.41 17.07 9.19
N HIS A 76 -0.65 17.72 10.33
CA HIS A 76 -1.67 18.75 10.46
C HIS A 76 -1.43 19.93 9.50
N SER A 77 -0.17 20.35 9.34
CA SER A 77 0.19 21.43 8.40
C SER A 77 -0.14 21.07 6.95
N ILE A 78 0.13 19.81 6.55
CA ILE A 78 -0.14 19.30 5.20
C ILE A 78 -1.65 19.23 4.94
N TYR A 79 -2.41 18.69 5.89
CA TYR A 79 -3.81 18.36 5.72
C TYR A 79 -4.79 19.42 6.30
N ARG A 80 -4.29 20.58 6.72
CA ARG A 80 -5.10 21.65 7.33
C ARG A 80 -6.35 22.04 6.54
N SER A 81 -6.32 21.93 5.20
CA SER A 81 -7.47 22.19 4.36
C SER A 81 -8.62 21.21 4.55
N PHE A 82 -8.37 20.05 5.15
CA PHE A 82 -9.35 19.01 5.42
C PHE A 82 -10.00 19.13 6.80
N ASP A 83 -9.49 20.01 7.70
CA ASP A 83 -10.02 20.16 9.06
C ASP A 83 -11.52 20.46 9.07
N GLN A 84 -11.99 21.31 8.15
CA GLN A 84 -13.38 21.78 8.09
C GLN A 84 -14.23 21.06 7.03
N MET A 85 -13.74 19.98 6.46
CA MET A 85 -14.52 19.23 5.47
C MET A 85 -15.72 18.53 6.11
N PRO A 86 -16.87 18.45 5.42
CA PRO A 86 -18.10 17.85 5.96
C PRO A 86 -18.08 16.32 5.93
N PHE A 87 -16.97 15.70 5.60
CA PHE A 87 -16.76 14.24 5.57
C PHE A 87 -15.55 13.85 6.42
N ALA A 88 -15.54 12.62 6.92
CA ALA A 88 -14.40 12.04 7.62
C ALA A 88 -13.22 11.88 6.65
N PHE A 89 -12.06 12.40 7.06
CA PHE A 89 -10.81 12.23 6.34
C PHE A 89 -9.71 11.79 7.29
N THR A 90 -8.89 10.85 6.84
CA THR A 90 -7.73 10.36 7.59
C THR A 90 -6.56 10.07 6.64
N ASP A 91 -5.36 10.25 7.14
CA ASP A 91 -4.13 9.69 6.59
C ASP A 91 -3.66 8.58 7.54
N ILE A 92 -3.35 7.43 6.97
CA ILE A 92 -2.92 6.24 7.72
C ILE A 92 -1.60 5.72 7.19
N GLU A 93 -0.78 5.23 8.09
CA GLU A 93 0.45 4.51 7.75
C GLU A 93 0.25 3.01 8.01
N MET A 94 0.40 2.21 6.96
CA MET A 94 0.24 0.76 7.05
C MET A 94 1.39 0.11 7.82
N VAL A 95 1.05 -0.82 8.68
CA VAL A 95 2.00 -1.67 9.40
C VAL A 95 2.06 -3.03 8.72
N PHE A 96 3.25 -3.43 8.29
CA PHE A 96 3.49 -4.69 7.61
C PHE A 96 4.28 -5.67 8.49
N ASN A 97 3.98 -6.95 8.37
CA ASN A 97 4.78 -8.01 8.96
C ASN A 97 6.04 -8.31 8.11
N GLU A 98 6.85 -9.28 8.55
CA GLU A 98 8.07 -9.70 7.85
C GLU A 98 7.80 -10.26 6.45
N ASP A 99 6.62 -10.87 6.24
CA ASP A 99 6.16 -11.41 4.95
C ASP A 99 5.54 -10.34 4.05
N ARG A 100 5.55 -9.06 4.48
CA ARG A 100 4.98 -7.90 3.77
C ARG A 100 3.46 -7.92 3.62
N HIS A 101 2.77 -8.62 4.50
CA HIS A 101 1.32 -8.50 4.61
C HIS A 101 0.96 -7.39 5.60
N ALA A 102 -0.01 -6.59 5.24
CA ALA A 102 -0.55 -5.57 6.12
C ALA A 102 -1.22 -6.25 7.32
N VAL A 103 -0.84 -5.83 8.52
CA VAL A 103 -1.37 -6.40 9.77
C VAL A 103 -2.10 -5.37 10.64
N ASP A 104 -1.85 -4.08 10.41
CA ASP A 104 -2.48 -2.97 11.13
C ASP A 104 -2.22 -1.66 10.38
N TRP A 105 -2.72 -0.54 10.88
CA TRP A 105 -2.33 0.80 10.44
C TRP A 105 -2.33 1.78 11.62
N ILE A 106 -1.53 2.83 11.48
CA ILE A 106 -1.42 3.91 12.44
C ILE A 106 -2.15 5.12 11.87
N PHE A 107 -3.00 5.77 12.67
CA PHE A 107 -3.61 7.04 12.31
C PHE A 107 -2.58 8.16 12.40
N ARG A 108 -2.20 8.75 11.28
CA ARG A 108 -1.23 9.85 11.20
C ARG A 108 -1.89 11.22 11.23
N TYR A 109 -3.06 11.32 10.60
CA TYR A 109 -3.90 12.50 10.62
C TYR A 109 -5.37 12.10 10.59
N GLY A 110 -6.24 12.95 11.15
CA GLY A 110 -7.69 12.87 11.05
C GLY A 110 -8.33 14.21 11.33
N ASN A 111 -9.47 14.47 10.71
CA ASN A 111 -10.26 15.66 11.00
C ASN A 111 -11.35 15.36 12.05
N GLU A 112 -12.03 16.41 12.55
CA GLU A 112 -13.08 16.26 13.57
C GLU A 112 -14.22 15.34 13.12
N LYS A 113 -14.52 15.28 11.82
CA LYS A 113 -15.53 14.36 11.29
C LYS A 113 -15.12 12.88 11.41
N LEU A 114 -13.83 12.57 11.36
CA LEU A 114 -13.35 11.24 11.67
C LEU A 114 -13.64 10.90 13.14
N ALA A 115 -13.32 11.79 14.07
CA ALA A 115 -13.60 11.59 15.49
C ALA A 115 -15.09 11.37 15.78
N GLU A 116 -15.97 12.10 15.09
CA GLU A 116 -17.43 11.92 15.19
C GLU A 116 -17.86 10.53 14.68
N VAL A 117 -17.35 10.08 13.53
CA VAL A 117 -17.72 8.80 12.91
C VAL A 117 -17.20 7.62 13.74
N GLU A 118 -15.96 7.70 14.20
CA GLU A 118 -15.31 6.63 14.97
C GLU A 118 -15.73 6.63 16.46
N HIS A 119 -16.41 7.69 16.92
CA HIS A 119 -16.78 7.89 18.32
C HIS A 119 -15.58 7.89 19.28
N VAL A 120 -14.41 8.29 18.78
CA VAL A 120 -13.14 8.37 19.53
C VAL A 120 -12.53 9.75 19.27
N PRO A 121 -12.11 10.50 20.31
CA PRO A 121 -11.47 11.79 20.13
C PRO A 121 -10.17 11.66 19.33
N LEU A 122 -9.81 12.69 18.55
CA LEU A 122 -8.58 12.69 17.74
C LEU A 122 -7.32 12.37 18.56
N THR A 123 -7.25 12.83 19.81
CA THR A 123 -6.15 12.51 20.73
C THR A 123 -6.03 11.02 21.07
N GLY A 124 -7.11 10.29 20.91
CA GLY A 124 -7.14 8.82 21.08
C GLY A 124 -6.87 8.06 19.78
N LEU A 125 -7.03 8.71 18.62
CA LEU A 125 -6.78 8.13 17.31
C LEU A 125 -5.34 8.36 16.85
N ILE A 126 -4.92 9.63 16.81
CA ILE A 126 -3.65 10.02 16.20
C ILE A 126 -2.45 9.42 16.95
N GLY A 127 -1.56 8.77 16.19
CA GLY A 127 -0.39 8.08 16.72
C GLY A 127 -0.64 6.66 17.24
N ASN A 128 -1.89 6.23 17.34
CA ASN A 128 -2.27 4.89 17.78
C ASN A 128 -2.61 3.99 16.57
N THR A 129 -2.45 2.68 16.77
CA THR A 129 -2.84 1.71 15.74
C THR A 129 -4.33 1.40 15.84
N PHE A 130 -4.94 1.03 14.69
CA PHE A 130 -6.35 0.63 14.67
C PHE A 130 -6.61 -0.52 15.65
N GLY A 131 -5.79 -1.57 15.62
CA GLY A 131 -5.96 -2.74 16.48
C GLY A 131 -5.78 -2.44 17.98
N SER A 132 -5.12 -1.32 18.36
CA SER A 132 -5.03 -0.90 19.75
C SER A 132 -6.29 -0.18 20.26
N ILE A 133 -7.10 0.36 19.37
CA ILE A 133 -8.30 1.15 19.68
C ILE A 133 -9.56 0.30 19.48
N PHE A 134 -9.60 -0.46 18.39
CA PHE A 134 -10.77 -1.19 17.93
C PHE A 134 -10.50 -2.70 17.93
N SER A 135 -11.50 -3.49 18.34
CA SER A 135 -11.42 -4.96 18.35
C SER A 135 -12.01 -5.63 17.11
N ASN A 136 -12.50 -4.84 16.15
CA ASN A 136 -13.24 -5.31 14.97
C ASN A 136 -12.44 -5.18 13.68
N MET A 137 -11.12 -5.42 13.71
CA MET A 137 -10.30 -5.47 12.52
C MET A 137 -10.88 -6.49 11.53
N ASP A 138 -11.15 -6.04 10.32
CA ASP A 138 -11.61 -6.89 9.22
C ASP A 138 -10.47 -7.05 8.21
N ASP A 139 -10.08 -8.29 7.94
CA ASP A 139 -9.04 -8.64 6.96
C ASP A 139 -9.31 -8.03 5.57
N LYS A 140 -10.58 -7.82 5.25
CA LYS A 140 -10.98 -7.17 4.00
C LYS A 140 -10.42 -5.75 3.89
N TRP A 141 -10.40 -4.99 4.98
CA TRP A 141 -9.82 -3.64 5.00
C TRP A 141 -8.30 -3.70 4.84
N LEU A 142 -7.63 -4.60 5.58
CA LEU A 142 -6.20 -4.80 5.46
C LEU A 142 -5.80 -5.15 4.03
N CYS A 143 -6.46 -6.12 3.41
CA CYS A 143 -6.21 -6.49 2.01
C CYS A 143 -6.47 -5.32 1.04
N THR A 144 -7.52 -4.52 1.28
CA THR A 144 -7.85 -3.38 0.42
C THR A 144 -6.79 -2.29 0.51
N TYR A 145 -6.36 -1.94 1.72
CA TYR A 145 -5.33 -0.92 1.95
C TYR A 145 -3.95 -1.39 1.51
N GLU A 146 -3.61 -2.65 1.75
CA GLU A 146 -2.39 -3.26 1.22
C GLU A 146 -2.32 -3.10 -0.30
N ARG A 147 -3.41 -3.42 -0.99
CA ARG A 147 -3.49 -3.25 -2.45
C ARG A 147 -3.35 -1.79 -2.88
N ALA A 148 -4.00 -0.86 -2.18
CA ALA A 148 -3.91 0.56 -2.47
C ALA A 148 -2.49 1.14 -2.20
N THR A 149 -1.74 0.54 -1.28
CA THR A 149 -0.40 1.00 -0.91
C THR A 149 0.69 0.40 -1.81
N LEU A 150 0.51 -0.86 -2.24
CA LEU A 150 1.53 -1.61 -2.98
C LEU A 150 1.30 -1.63 -4.50
N TYR A 151 0.12 -1.26 -4.96
CA TYR A 151 -0.32 -1.32 -6.36
C TYR A 151 -1.06 -0.06 -6.80
#